data_eebe041253b7357b890e89f2b58a96cc
#
_entry.id   eebe041253b7357b890e89f2b58a96cc
#
_cell.length_a   1.000
_cell.length_b   1.000
_cell.length_c   1.000
_cell.angle_alpha   90.00
_cell.angle_beta   90.00
_cell.angle_gamma   90.00
#
_symmetry.space_group_name_H-M   'P 1'
#
loop_
_entity.id
_entity.type
_entity.pdbx_description
1 polymer ?
#
loop_
_entity_poly.entity_id
_entity_poly.type
_entity_poly.pdbx_seq_one_letter_code
_entity_poly.pdbx_strand_id
1 'polypeptide(L)'
;MDDSPLAAASAAASSPILELRGVSKKFGHVQALLDADFALLHGEIMALVGDNGAGKSTLIKVIAGAHQPDAGEVRIDGHAVQLPNPRAATALGIATVYQDLALVDQRSIAANLFLGREPTRGLTVDHRRMAAEAEETLAKLRIRIPSVHTLVGNLSGGQRQAVAIGRAMAQNSRIVILDEPTAALGVEQQQFVLELVMQLKAAGHAIVLISHNLAHVFAVADRITVMRAGHRVGVRRKSETSNEEIIGMIVGAQLH
;
A
#
# COMPACT_ATOMS: atom_id res chain seq x y z
N MET A 1 -12.83 -38.35 -9.30
CA MET A 1 -12.49 -36.92 -9.51
C MET A 1 -13.05 -36.22 -8.30
N ASP A 2 -12.20 -35.95 -7.33
CA ASP A 2 -12.58 -35.35 -6.03
C ASP A 2 -12.19 -33.88 -6.08
N ASP A 3 -13.13 -33.06 -6.59
CA ASP A 3 -13.03 -31.60 -6.57
C ASP A 3 -13.48 -31.09 -5.19
N SER A 4 -12.62 -31.31 -4.19
CA SER A 4 -12.89 -30.82 -2.84
C SER A 4 -12.73 -29.29 -2.79
N PRO A 5 -13.76 -28.54 -2.36
CA PRO A 5 -13.69 -27.06 -2.22
C PRO A 5 -12.56 -26.60 -1.27
N LEU A 6 -12.09 -27.47 -0.39
CA LEU A 6 -10.93 -27.25 0.48
C LEU A 6 -9.60 -27.17 -0.29
N ALA A 7 -9.44 -27.94 -1.39
CA ALA A 7 -8.22 -27.88 -2.21
C ALA A 7 -8.16 -26.61 -3.05
N ALA A 8 -9.29 -26.13 -3.56
CA ALA A 8 -9.40 -24.87 -4.28
C ALA A 8 -9.13 -23.66 -3.36
N ALA A 9 -9.63 -23.67 -2.12
CA ALA A 9 -9.37 -22.62 -1.15
C ALA A 9 -7.89 -22.58 -0.71
N SER A 10 -7.22 -23.75 -0.57
CA SER A 10 -5.79 -23.84 -0.26
C SER A 10 -4.91 -23.34 -1.41
N ALA A 11 -5.27 -23.65 -2.66
CA ALA A 11 -4.54 -23.18 -3.83
C ALA A 11 -4.72 -21.66 -4.04
N ALA A 12 -5.91 -21.12 -3.76
CA ALA A 12 -6.17 -19.66 -3.81
C ALA A 12 -5.39 -18.90 -2.73
N ALA A 13 -5.17 -19.49 -1.56
CA ALA A 13 -4.35 -18.88 -0.49
C ALA A 13 -2.84 -18.85 -0.83
N SER A 14 -2.37 -19.62 -1.81
CA SER A 14 -0.98 -19.66 -2.26
C SER A 14 -0.68 -18.82 -3.50
N SER A 15 -1.70 -18.38 -4.24
CA SER A 15 -1.53 -17.55 -5.44
C SER A 15 -1.41 -16.05 -5.06
N PRO A 16 -0.50 -15.29 -5.73
CA PRO A 16 -0.39 -13.86 -5.49
C PRO A 16 -1.67 -13.12 -5.91
N ILE A 17 -2.12 -12.17 -5.06
CA ILE A 17 -3.16 -11.20 -5.44
C ILE A 17 -2.60 -10.17 -6.43
N LEU A 18 -1.30 -9.83 -6.31
CA LEU A 18 -0.58 -8.94 -7.19
C LEU A 18 0.78 -9.56 -7.52
N GLU A 19 1.12 -9.57 -8.81
CA GLU A 19 2.42 -10.04 -9.27
C GLU A 19 2.95 -9.14 -10.39
N LEU A 20 4.24 -8.82 -10.33
CA LEU A 20 4.98 -8.20 -11.39
C LEU A 20 6.02 -9.21 -11.89
N ARG A 21 6.13 -9.38 -13.20
CA ARG A 21 7.08 -10.30 -13.85
C ARG A 21 7.95 -9.55 -14.84
N GLY A 22 9.24 -9.57 -14.60
CA GLY A 22 10.23 -9.01 -15.51
C GLY A 22 10.05 -7.52 -15.81
N VAL A 23 9.49 -6.75 -14.85
CA VAL A 23 9.14 -5.35 -15.07
C VAL A 23 10.39 -4.49 -15.20
N SER A 24 10.48 -3.79 -16.33
CA SER A 24 11.54 -2.83 -16.60
C SER A 24 10.98 -1.44 -16.85
N LYS A 25 11.70 -0.40 -16.38
CA LYS A 25 11.33 1.01 -16.58
C LYS A 25 12.55 1.89 -16.70
N LYS A 26 12.57 2.70 -17.75
CA LYS A 26 13.64 3.66 -18.03
C LYS A 26 13.10 5.08 -18.12
N PHE A 27 13.84 6.03 -17.62
CA PHE A 27 13.57 7.47 -17.74
C PHE A 27 14.80 8.14 -18.40
N GLY A 28 14.69 8.46 -19.67
CA GLY A 28 15.83 8.95 -20.44
C GLY A 28 16.98 7.93 -20.41
N HIS A 29 18.10 8.28 -19.79
CA HIS A 29 19.26 7.39 -19.65
C HIS A 29 19.30 6.60 -18.34
N VAL A 30 18.36 6.86 -17.41
CA VAL A 30 18.32 6.21 -16.09
C VAL A 30 17.44 4.96 -16.14
N GLN A 31 18.05 3.79 -15.90
CA GLN A 31 17.31 2.53 -15.70
C GLN A 31 16.82 2.49 -14.27
N ALA A 32 15.52 2.73 -14.07
CA ALA A 32 14.91 2.78 -12.73
C ALA A 32 14.44 1.40 -12.23
N LEU A 33 14.01 0.53 -13.15
CA LEU A 33 13.72 -0.89 -12.91
C LEU A 33 14.29 -1.71 -14.03
N LEU A 34 14.91 -2.84 -13.70
CA LEU A 34 15.47 -3.77 -14.66
C LEU A 34 15.12 -5.20 -14.23
N ASP A 35 14.29 -5.85 -15.02
CA ASP A 35 13.83 -7.23 -14.82
C ASP A 35 13.36 -7.48 -13.38
N ALA A 36 12.53 -6.56 -12.88
CA ALA A 36 12.08 -6.58 -11.49
C ALA A 36 10.82 -7.44 -11.34
N ASP A 37 10.93 -8.45 -10.46
CA ASP A 37 9.79 -9.25 -10.02
C ASP A 37 9.31 -8.80 -8.66
N PHE A 38 8.02 -8.91 -8.43
CA PHE A 38 7.40 -8.65 -7.13
C PHE A 38 6.15 -9.51 -6.99
N ALA A 39 5.86 -10.01 -5.79
CA ALA A 39 4.65 -10.77 -5.53
C ALA A 39 4.11 -10.48 -4.14
N LEU A 40 2.81 -10.16 -4.06
CA LEU A 40 2.06 -9.94 -2.84
C LEU A 40 0.97 -11.02 -2.71
N LEU A 41 0.88 -11.68 -1.58
CA LEU A 41 -0.14 -12.68 -1.30
C LEU A 41 -1.41 -12.03 -0.71
N HIS A 42 -2.52 -12.76 -0.73
CA HIS A 42 -3.75 -12.33 -0.07
C HIS A 42 -3.55 -12.18 1.44
N GLY A 43 -4.00 -11.07 2.03
CA GLY A 43 -3.93 -10.82 3.46
C GLY A 43 -2.51 -10.70 4.03
N GLU A 44 -1.52 -10.49 3.19
CA GLU A 44 -0.11 -10.35 3.54
C GLU A 44 0.29 -8.88 3.71
N ILE A 45 1.22 -8.64 4.62
CA ILE A 45 2.02 -7.40 4.63
C ILE A 45 3.39 -7.70 4.04
N MET A 46 3.60 -7.28 2.80
CA MET A 46 4.90 -7.33 2.14
C MET A 46 5.62 -6.00 2.32
N ALA A 47 6.72 -6.00 3.06
CA ALA A 47 7.58 -4.82 3.13
C ALA A 47 8.47 -4.73 1.87
N LEU A 48 8.60 -3.53 1.35
CA LEU A 48 9.50 -3.19 0.24
C LEU A 48 10.60 -2.26 0.75
N VAL A 49 11.81 -2.79 0.87
CA VAL A 49 12.96 -2.07 1.44
C VAL A 49 14.09 -1.94 0.42
N GLY A 50 15.02 -1.05 0.67
CA GLY A 50 16.18 -0.78 -0.19
C GLY A 50 16.64 0.66 -0.02
N ASP A 51 17.81 0.99 -0.53
CA ASP A 51 18.38 2.34 -0.44
C ASP A 51 17.64 3.36 -1.33
N ASN A 52 17.96 4.64 -1.18
CA ASN A 52 17.47 5.68 -2.09
C ASN A 52 17.96 5.39 -3.53
N GLY A 53 17.04 5.52 -4.49
CA GLY A 53 17.35 5.15 -5.88
C GLY A 53 17.27 3.64 -6.19
N ALA A 54 16.95 2.77 -5.23
CA ALA A 54 16.82 1.32 -5.45
C ALA A 54 15.67 0.91 -6.40
N GLY A 55 14.79 1.85 -6.79
CA GLY A 55 13.66 1.58 -7.70
C GLY A 55 12.31 1.42 -7.00
N LYS A 56 12.24 1.45 -5.65
CA LYS A 56 10.99 1.25 -4.88
C LYS A 56 9.85 2.14 -5.34
N SER A 57 10.06 3.45 -5.38
CA SER A 57 9.01 4.40 -5.79
C SER A 57 8.59 4.23 -7.25
N THR A 58 9.49 3.79 -8.14
CA THR A 58 9.16 3.47 -9.53
C THR A 58 8.28 2.22 -9.59
N LEU A 59 8.61 1.17 -8.83
CA LEU A 59 7.81 -0.06 -8.74
C LEU A 59 6.39 0.26 -8.28
N ILE A 60 6.25 1.04 -7.19
CA ILE A 60 4.94 1.48 -6.68
C ILE A 60 4.16 2.29 -7.71
N LYS A 61 4.81 3.21 -8.43
CA LYS A 61 4.15 4.00 -9.47
C LYS A 61 3.70 3.17 -10.66
N VAL A 62 4.38 2.06 -10.95
CA VAL A 62 3.92 1.07 -11.94
C VAL A 62 2.67 0.36 -11.42
N ILE A 63 2.68 -0.15 -10.19
CA ILE A 63 1.52 -0.80 -9.56
C ILE A 63 0.32 0.16 -9.44
N ALA A 64 0.58 1.42 -9.10
CA ALA A 64 -0.46 2.44 -8.99
C ALA A 64 -0.96 2.98 -10.36
N GLY A 65 -0.42 2.51 -11.48
CA GLY A 65 -0.79 2.97 -12.83
C GLY A 65 -0.32 4.38 -13.17
N ALA A 66 0.56 4.97 -12.36
CA ALA A 66 1.14 6.28 -12.62
C ALA A 66 2.26 6.23 -13.67
N HIS A 67 2.91 5.08 -13.84
CA HIS A 67 3.90 4.81 -14.87
C HIS A 67 3.58 3.50 -15.58
N GLN A 68 3.73 3.49 -16.92
CA GLN A 68 3.67 2.25 -17.69
C GLN A 68 5.06 1.58 -17.69
N PRO A 69 5.15 0.26 -17.49
CA PRO A 69 6.39 -0.47 -17.70
C PRO A 69 6.80 -0.42 -19.18
N ASP A 70 8.09 -0.46 -19.45
CA ASP A 70 8.62 -0.54 -20.81
C ASP A 70 8.73 -2.00 -21.27
N ALA A 71 8.85 -2.95 -20.31
CA ALA A 71 8.81 -4.40 -20.51
C ALA A 71 8.27 -5.09 -19.27
N GLY A 72 7.87 -6.36 -19.41
CA GLY A 72 7.27 -7.16 -18.36
C GLY A 72 5.77 -6.96 -18.26
N GLU A 73 5.16 -7.56 -17.24
CA GLU A 73 3.71 -7.52 -17.05
C GLU A 73 3.32 -7.37 -15.57
N VAL A 74 2.16 -6.78 -15.33
CA VAL A 74 1.48 -6.74 -14.03
C VAL A 74 0.30 -7.70 -14.08
N ARG A 75 0.15 -8.52 -13.04
CA ARG A 75 -0.94 -9.49 -12.91
C ARG A 75 -1.70 -9.24 -11.61
N ILE A 76 -3.01 -9.37 -11.66
CA ILE A 76 -3.91 -9.36 -10.50
C ILE A 76 -4.73 -10.64 -10.52
N ASP A 77 -4.76 -11.36 -9.41
CA ASP A 77 -5.40 -12.67 -9.30
C ASP A 77 -5.01 -13.62 -10.46
N GLY A 78 -3.72 -13.60 -10.82
CA GLY A 78 -3.17 -14.42 -11.90
C GLY A 78 -3.45 -13.95 -13.33
N HIS A 79 -4.23 -12.88 -13.55
CA HIS A 79 -4.58 -12.33 -14.86
C HIS A 79 -3.70 -11.12 -15.19
N ALA A 80 -3.10 -11.10 -16.38
CA ALA A 80 -2.37 -9.94 -16.86
C ALA A 80 -3.32 -8.74 -17.03
N VAL A 81 -2.92 -7.59 -16.48
CA VAL A 81 -3.72 -6.37 -16.51
C VAL A 81 -2.90 -5.19 -17.05
N GLN A 82 -3.59 -4.25 -17.68
CA GLN A 82 -3.00 -2.97 -18.04
C GLN A 82 -3.50 -1.90 -17.06
N LEU A 83 -2.57 -1.10 -16.55
CA LEU A 83 -2.84 -0.01 -15.60
C LEU A 83 -2.51 1.34 -16.26
N PRO A 84 -3.25 1.78 -17.28
CA PRO A 84 -2.92 2.96 -18.08
C PRO A 84 -2.91 4.27 -17.29
N ASN A 85 -3.57 4.28 -16.15
CA ASN A 85 -3.65 5.44 -15.25
C ASN A 85 -4.08 4.99 -13.83
N PRO A 86 -3.96 5.87 -12.81
CA PRO A 86 -4.34 5.54 -11.43
C PRO A 86 -5.82 5.16 -11.25
N ARG A 87 -6.71 5.66 -12.10
CA ARG A 87 -8.14 5.27 -12.08
C ARG A 87 -8.33 3.78 -12.37
N ALA A 88 -7.60 3.26 -13.36
CA ALA A 88 -7.63 1.84 -13.70
C ALA A 88 -7.13 0.98 -12.54
N ALA A 89 -6.04 1.38 -11.86
CA ALA A 89 -5.54 0.69 -10.67
C ALA A 89 -6.58 0.70 -9.54
N THR A 90 -7.20 1.85 -9.27
CA THR A 90 -8.27 1.97 -8.26
C THR A 90 -9.49 1.11 -8.60
N ALA A 91 -9.89 1.04 -9.88
CA ALA A 91 -11.01 0.18 -10.31
C ALA A 91 -10.73 -1.32 -10.09
N LEU A 92 -9.46 -1.72 -10.08
CA LEU A 92 -9.03 -3.08 -9.77
C LEU A 92 -8.76 -3.30 -8.27
N GLY A 93 -9.10 -2.33 -7.42
CA GLY A 93 -9.00 -2.43 -5.97
C GLY A 93 -7.60 -2.13 -5.43
N ILE A 94 -6.76 -1.39 -6.15
CA ILE A 94 -5.46 -0.91 -5.66
C ILE A 94 -5.62 0.53 -5.17
N ALA A 95 -5.29 0.78 -3.91
CA ALA A 95 -5.21 2.13 -3.35
C ALA A 95 -3.79 2.42 -2.88
N THR A 96 -3.35 3.66 -3.10
CA THR A 96 -2.02 4.11 -2.69
C THR A 96 -2.13 5.30 -1.76
N VAL A 97 -1.48 5.19 -0.62
CA VAL A 97 -1.24 6.29 0.32
C VAL A 97 0.23 6.67 0.18
N TYR A 98 0.47 7.79 -0.47
CA TYR A 98 1.81 8.32 -0.68
C TYR A 98 2.32 9.04 0.58
N GLN A 99 3.62 9.27 0.65
CA GLN A 99 4.26 10.06 1.71
C GLN A 99 3.64 11.47 1.81
N ASP A 100 3.36 12.12 0.67
CA ASP A 100 2.47 13.27 0.62
C ASP A 100 1.03 12.77 0.56
N LEU A 101 0.29 12.98 1.65
CA LEU A 101 -1.06 12.42 1.85
C LEU A 101 -2.10 12.96 0.88
N ALA A 102 -1.78 14.05 0.17
CA ALA A 102 -2.68 14.75 -0.76
C ALA A 102 -4.07 14.99 -0.11
N LEU A 103 -4.07 15.47 1.12
CA LEU A 103 -5.26 15.89 1.86
C LEU A 103 -5.47 17.41 1.70
N VAL A 104 -6.73 17.81 1.64
CA VAL A 104 -7.11 19.22 1.55
C VAL A 104 -7.39 19.75 2.95
N ASP A 105 -6.47 20.52 3.51
CA ASP A 105 -6.49 21.01 4.89
C ASP A 105 -7.76 21.81 5.24
N GLN A 106 -8.29 22.58 4.29
CA GLN A 106 -9.48 23.42 4.43
C GLN A 106 -10.80 22.66 4.24
N ARG A 107 -10.74 21.35 4.02
CA ARG A 107 -11.91 20.49 3.89
C ARG A 107 -12.06 19.59 5.10
N SER A 108 -13.31 19.19 5.36
CA SER A 108 -13.62 18.23 6.44
C SER A 108 -13.03 16.85 6.17
N ILE A 109 -12.94 16.04 7.21
CA ILE A 109 -12.53 14.64 7.11
C ILE A 109 -13.45 13.89 6.13
N ALA A 110 -14.77 14.04 6.25
CA ALA A 110 -15.72 13.39 5.34
C ALA A 110 -15.45 13.80 3.87
N ALA A 111 -15.22 15.10 3.59
CA ALA A 111 -14.93 15.57 2.25
C ALA A 111 -13.58 15.02 1.71
N ASN A 112 -12.58 14.83 2.57
CA ASN A 112 -11.30 14.22 2.18
C ASN A 112 -11.41 12.72 1.91
N LEU A 113 -12.22 11.99 2.67
CA LEU A 113 -12.45 10.55 2.45
C LEU A 113 -13.09 10.28 1.08
N PHE A 114 -13.99 11.15 0.65
CA PHE A 114 -14.76 10.99 -0.60
C PHE A 114 -14.33 11.93 -1.73
N LEU A 115 -13.17 12.58 -1.60
CA LEU A 115 -12.67 13.54 -2.60
C LEU A 115 -12.65 12.94 -4.02
N GLY A 116 -13.39 13.58 -4.94
CA GLY A 116 -13.55 13.13 -6.33
C GLY A 116 -14.51 11.95 -6.52
N ARG A 117 -15.26 11.54 -5.47
CA ARG A 117 -16.23 10.44 -5.45
C ARG A 117 -17.37 10.74 -4.47
N GLU A 118 -17.66 12.00 -4.28
CA GLU A 118 -18.68 12.45 -3.34
C GLU A 118 -20.03 11.80 -3.68
N PRO A 119 -20.72 11.17 -2.71
CA PRO A 119 -22.06 10.66 -2.93
C PRO A 119 -22.99 11.79 -3.34
N THR A 120 -23.80 11.57 -4.37
CA THR A 120 -24.68 12.59 -4.94
C THR A 120 -26.14 12.24 -4.77
N ARG A 121 -26.97 13.28 -4.66
CA ARG A 121 -28.43 13.21 -4.75
C ARG A 121 -28.88 14.12 -5.90
N GLY A 122 -29.14 13.51 -7.04
CA GLY A 122 -29.34 14.25 -8.29
C GLY A 122 -28.04 15.00 -8.69
N LEU A 123 -28.11 16.32 -8.85
CA LEU A 123 -26.97 17.15 -9.24
C LEU A 123 -26.16 17.73 -8.09
N THR A 124 -26.52 17.43 -6.85
CA THR A 124 -25.87 17.98 -5.64
C THR A 124 -25.19 16.89 -4.82
N VAL A 125 -24.16 17.28 -4.05
CA VAL A 125 -23.50 16.37 -3.09
C VAL A 125 -24.45 16.05 -1.94
N ASP A 126 -24.60 14.78 -1.60
CA ASP A 126 -25.33 14.33 -0.41
C ASP A 126 -24.40 14.35 0.81
N HIS A 127 -24.28 15.52 1.43
CA HIS A 127 -23.43 15.72 2.61
C HIS A 127 -23.83 14.83 3.80
N ARG A 128 -25.12 14.51 3.96
CA ARG A 128 -25.61 13.67 5.05
C ARG A 128 -25.14 12.22 4.88
N ARG A 129 -25.32 11.69 3.68
CA ARG A 129 -24.85 10.35 3.32
C ARG A 129 -23.32 10.27 3.42
N MET A 130 -22.61 11.27 2.89
CA MET A 130 -21.15 11.36 2.94
C MET A 130 -20.63 11.34 4.39
N ALA A 131 -21.26 12.07 5.30
CA ALA A 131 -20.87 12.07 6.71
C ALA A 131 -21.12 10.69 7.37
N ALA A 132 -22.27 10.08 7.14
CA ALA A 132 -22.61 8.76 7.70
C ALA A 132 -21.65 7.66 7.21
N GLU A 133 -21.36 7.62 5.91
CA GLU A 133 -20.40 6.66 5.33
C GLU A 133 -18.96 6.91 5.82
N ALA A 134 -18.59 8.17 6.06
CA ALA A 134 -17.31 8.53 6.67
C ALA A 134 -17.18 8.01 8.10
N GLU A 135 -18.21 8.21 8.92
CA GLU A 135 -18.27 7.70 10.31
C GLU A 135 -18.15 6.18 10.33
N GLU A 136 -18.90 5.48 9.48
CA GLU A 136 -18.83 4.03 9.36
C GLU A 136 -17.42 3.54 8.98
N THR A 137 -16.79 4.19 7.99
CA THR A 137 -15.43 3.84 7.53
C THR A 137 -14.42 3.99 8.65
N LEU A 138 -14.45 5.11 9.37
CA LEU A 138 -13.52 5.38 10.47
C LEU A 138 -13.78 4.49 11.68
N ALA A 139 -15.03 4.16 11.96
CA ALA A 139 -15.40 3.23 13.04
C ALA A 139 -14.87 1.81 12.76
N LYS A 140 -14.98 1.31 11.52
CA LYS A 140 -14.40 0.01 11.12
C LYS A 140 -12.90 -0.07 11.37
N LEU A 141 -12.20 1.03 11.17
CA LEU A 141 -10.76 1.17 11.41
C LEU A 141 -10.42 1.58 12.85
N ARG A 142 -11.41 1.67 13.74
CA ARG A 142 -11.24 2.13 15.13
C ARG A 142 -10.47 3.45 15.24
N ILE A 143 -10.54 4.29 14.21
CA ILE A 143 -9.90 5.60 14.18
C ILE A 143 -10.70 6.56 15.04
N ARG A 144 -10.07 7.07 16.10
CA ARG A 144 -10.68 8.07 17.00
C ARG A 144 -10.41 9.47 16.46
N ILE A 145 -11.47 10.14 16.03
CA ILE A 145 -11.47 11.55 15.61
C ILE A 145 -12.57 12.30 16.35
N PRO A 146 -12.45 13.62 16.53
CA PRO A 146 -13.46 14.42 17.20
C PRO A 146 -14.82 14.41 16.48
N SER A 147 -14.80 14.59 15.16
CA SER A 147 -15.98 14.60 14.28
C SER A 147 -15.55 14.48 12.83
N VAL A 148 -16.35 13.84 11.98
CA VAL A 148 -16.11 13.79 10.52
C VAL A 148 -16.22 15.16 9.86
N HIS A 149 -16.79 16.16 10.53
CA HIS A 149 -16.88 17.55 10.10
C HIS A 149 -15.61 18.38 10.45
N THR A 150 -14.71 17.83 11.26
CA THR A 150 -13.45 18.52 11.61
C THR A 150 -12.63 18.75 10.34
N LEU A 151 -12.05 19.96 10.21
CA LEU A 151 -11.11 20.26 9.13
C LEU A 151 -9.82 19.45 9.30
N VAL A 152 -9.30 18.91 8.21
CA VAL A 152 -8.09 18.08 8.23
C VAL A 152 -6.88 18.88 8.75
N GLY A 153 -6.84 20.21 8.48
CA GLY A 153 -5.80 21.09 8.99
C GLY A 153 -5.66 21.12 10.52
N ASN A 154 -6.72 20.77 11.26
CA ASN A 154 -6.74 20.75 12.72
C ASN A 154 -6.32 19.38 13.32
N LEU A 155 -5.95 18.40 12.49
CA LEU A 155 -5.58 17.07 12.93
C LEU A 155 -4.08 16.96 13.20
N SER A 156 -3.71 16.07 14.13
CA SER A 156 -2.32 15.66 14.32
C SER A 156 -1.80 14.88 13.10
N GLY A 157 -0.49 14.75 12.95
CA GLY A 157 0.13 14.00 11.86
C GLY A 157 -0.39 12.55 11.77
N GLY A 158 -0.46 11.84 12.89
CA GLY A 158 -1.02 10.47 12.95
C GLY A 158 -2.50 10.41 12.57
N GLN A 159 -3.31 11.40 12.97
CA GLN A 159 -4.72 11.47 12.57
C GLN A 159 -4.86 11.77 11.06
N ARG A 160 -4.02 12.64 10.49
CA ARG A 160 -3.98 12.88 9.04
C ARG A 160 -3.63 11.59 8.29
N GLN A 161 -2.63 10.86 8.77
CA GLN A 161 -2.26 9.55 8.20
C GLN A 161 -3.45 8.58 8.23
N ALA A 162 -4.15 8.51 9.36
CA ALA A 162 -5.33 7.66 9.52
C ALA A 162 -6.47 8.06 8.56
N VAL A 163 -6.69 9.35 8.32
CA VAL A 163 -7.67 9.83 7.32
C VAL A 163 -7.26 9.41 5.91
N ALA A 164 -5.97 9.52 5.56
CA ALA A 164 -5.47 9.09 4.25
C ALA A 164 -5.63 7.58 4.03
N ILE A 165 -5.38 6.77 5.05
CA ILE A 165 -5.63 5.33 5.05
C ILE A 165 -7.15 5.06 4.96
N GLY A 166 -7.97 5.76 5.74
CA GLY A 166 -9.43 5.67 5.67
C GLY A 166 -9.97 5.98 4.27
N ARG A 167 -9.38 6.95 3.56
CA ARG A 167 -9.73 7.25 2.16
C ARG A 167 -9.45 6.05 1.24
N ALA A 168 -8.34 5.33 1.44
CA ALA A 168 -8.04 4.11 0.70
C ALA A 168 -9.10 3.04 0.97
N MET A 169 -9.55 2.89 2.22
CA MET A 169 -10.59 1.93 2.61
C MET A 169 -11.97 2.27 2.02
N ALA A 170 -12.32 3.56 2.00
CA ALA A 170 -13.58 4.01 1.38
C ALA A 170 -13.63 3.71 -0.14
N GLN A 171 -12.52 3.26 -0.73
CA GLN A 171 -12.42 2.85 -2.14
C GLN A 171 -12.65 1.34 -2.37
N ASN A 172 -13.04 0.57 -1.35
CA ASN A 172 -13.16 -0.89 -1.42
C ASN A 172 -11.87 -1.55 -1.94
N SER A 173 -10.71 -1.01 -1.53
CA SER A 173 -9.43 -1.53 -1.96
C SER A 173 -9.17 -2.91 -1.37
N ARG A 174 -8.64 -3.82 -2.19
CA ARG A 174 -8.13 -5.14 -1.75
C ARG A 174 -6.64 -5.12 -1.52
N ILE A 175 -5.94 -4.21 -2.22
CA ILE A 175 -4.51 -3.99 -2.16
C ILE A 175 -4.29 -2.54 -1.70
N VAL A 176 -3.54 -2.37 -0.62
CA VAL A 176 -3.22 -1.06 -0.06
C VAL A 176 -1.70 -0.86 -0.08
N ILE A 177 -1.25 0.18 -0.74
CA ILE A 177 0.16 0.56 -0.79
C ILE A 177 0.34 1.74 0.18
N LEU A 178 1.29 1.59 1.11
CA LEU A 178 1.63 2.60 2.10
C LEU A 178 3.09 3.01 1.89
N ASP A 179 3.29 4.22 1.39
CA ASP A 179 4.63 4.76 1.11
C ASP A 179 5.09 5.64 2.28
N GLU A 180 6.04 5.10 3.08
CA GLU A 180 6.62 5.74 4.26
C GLU A 180 5.56 6.26 5.28
N PRO A 181 4.59 5.43 5.70
CA PRO A 181 3.43 5.90 6.45
C PRO A 181 3.75 6.44 7.85
N THR A 182 4.93 6.18 8.36
CA THR A 182 5.41 6.62 9.69
C THR A 182 6.42 7.74 9.63
N ALA A 183 6.77 8.23 8.43
CA ALA A 183 7.75 9.30 8.25
C ALA A 183 7.27 10.60 8.92
N ALA A 184 8.21 11.32 9.53
CA ALA A 184 7.99 12.61 10.21
C ALA A 184 6.93 12.60 11.33
N LEU A 185 6.59 11.41 11.87
CA LEU A 185 5.68 11.25 13.01
C LEU A 185 6.45 11.03 14.32
N GLY A 186 5.90 11.53 15.44
CA GLY A 186 6.40 11.18 16.77
C GLY A 186 6.13 9.72 17.13
N VAL A 187 6.84 9.19 18.15
CA VAL A 187 6.84 7.76 18.51
C VAL A 187 5.43 7.20 18.75
N GLU A 188 4.59 7.90 19.51
CA GLU A 188 3.21 7.47 19.78
C GLU A 188 2.36 7.42 18.50
N GLN A 189 2.56 8.40 17.60
CA GLN A 189 1.85 8.45 16.32
C GLN A 189 2.31 7.34 15.37
N GLN A 190 3.61 7.01 15.37
CA GLN A 190 4.16 5.87 14.61
C GLN A 190 3.52 4.56 15.07
N GLN A 191 3.48 4.33 16.39
CA GLN A 191 2.85 3.14 16.97
C GLN A 191 1.37 3.03 16.56
N PHE A 192 0.63 4.13 16.66
CA PHE A 192 -0.77 4.18 16.23
C PHE A 192 -0.94 3.82 14.75
N VAL A 193 -0.06 4.32 13.86
CA VAL A 193 -0.11 3.98 12.41
C VAL A 193 0.23 2.51 12.18
N LEU A 194 1.21 1.94 12.89
CA LEU A 194 1.54 0.52 12.77
C LEU A 194 0.38 -0.37 13.23
N GLU A 195 -0.30 -0.01 14.31
CA GLU A 195 -1.51 -0.71 14.76
C GLU A 195 -2.62 -0.66 13.70
N LEU A 196 -2.78 0.50 13.03
CA LEU A 196 -3.74 0.64 11.93
C LEU A 196 -3.39 -0.26 10.75
N VAL A 197 -2.11 -0.38 10.39
CA VAL A 197 -1.62 -1.32 9.37
C VAL A 197 -2.00 -2.76 9.73
N MET A 198 -1.82 -3.16 10.99
CA MET A 198 -2.19 -4.49 11.46
C MET A 198 -3.71 -4.72 11.43
N GLN A 199 -4.51 -3.69 11.71
CA GLN A 199 -5.98 -3.77 11.58
C GLN A 199 -6.42 -3.97 10.12
N LEU A 200 -5.79 -3.28 9.16
CA LEU A 200 -6.04 -3.50 7.74
C LEU A 200 -5.75 -4.94 7.32
N LYS A 201 -4.63 -5.50 7.76
CA LYS A 201 -4.29 -6.90 7.53
C LYS A 201 -5.36 -7.83 8.12
N ALA A 202 -5.75 -7.60 9.38
CA ALA A 202 -6.78 -8.39 10.05
C ALA A 202 -8.16 -8.30 9.35
N ALA A 203 -8.43 -7.21 8.63
CA ALA A 203 -9.60 -7.04 7.78
C ALA A 203 -9.46 -7.73 6.40
N GLY A 204 -8.34 -8.42 6.13
CA GLY A 204 -8.11 -9.20 4.92
C GLY A 204 -7.46 -8.44 3.77
N HIS A 205 -7.00 -7.19 3.99
CA HIS A 205 -6.30 -6.44 2.95
C HIS A 205 -4.88 -6.96 2.75
N ALA A 206 -4.44 -7.01 1.49
CA ALA A 206 -3.05 -7.23 1.13
C ALA A 206 -2.32 -5.88 1.10
N ILE A 207 -1.17 -5.79 1.75
CA ILE A 207 -0.51 -4.50 2.02
C ILE A 207 0.91 -4.52 1.49
N VAL A 208 1.28 -3.51 0.70
CA VAL A 208 2.67 -3.18 0.38
C VAL A 208 3.10 -2.04 1.30
N LEU A 209 4.05 -2.30 2.18
CA LEU A 209 4.60 -1.30 3.10
C LEU A 209 6.00 -0.90 2.66
N ILE A 210 6.18 0.35 2.25
CA ILE A 210 7.50 0.92 2.03
C ILE A 210 7.94 1.61 3.31
N SER A 211 9.10 1.26 3.80
CA SER A 211 9.73 1.95 4.93
C SER A 211 11.25 1.78 4.89
N HIS A 212 11.95 2.84 5.30
CA HIS A 212 13.39 2.80 5.57
C HIS A 212 13.69 2.43 7.03
N ASN A 213 12.68 2.41 7.90
CA ASN A 213 12.80 2.02 9.30
C ASN A 213 12.57 0.50 9.45
N LEU A 214 13.65 -0.25 9.55
CA LEU A 214 13.58 -1.71 9.68
C LEU A 214 12.87 -2.17 10.96
N ALA A 215 12.93 -1.40 12.07
CA ALA A 215 12.19 -1.75 13.28
C ALA A 215 10.67 -1.77 13.00
N HIS A 216 10.15 -0.82 12.24
CA HIS A 216 8.75 -0.81 11.83
C HIS A 216 8.42 -1.96 10.88
N VAL A 217 9.33 -2.26 9.94
CA VAL A 217 9.18 -3.41 9.02
C VAL A 217 9.09 -4.71 9.82
N PHE A 218 10.03 -4.95 10.73
CA PHE A 218 10.03 -6.15 11.57
C PHE A 218 8.87 -6.20 12.56
N ALA A 219 8.25 -5.08 12.92
CA ALA A 219 7.06 -5.07 13.75
C ALA A 219 5.85 -5.69 13.03
N VAL A 220 5.62 -5.36 11.74
CA VAL A 220 4.33 -5.64 11.08
C VAL A 220 4.42 -6.56 9.85
N ALA A 221 5.54 -6.63 9.14
CA ALA A 221 5.65 -7.38 7.89
C ALA A 221 5.59 -8.91 8.09
N ASP A 222 5.09 -9.62 7.10
CA ASP A 222 5.20 -11.08 6.98
C ASP A 222 6.42 -11.47 6.15
N ARG A 223 6.62 -10.76 5.04
CA ARG A 223 7.75 -10.95 4.13
C ARG A 223 8.36 -9.59 3.79
N ILE A 224 9.62 -9.63 3.40
CA ILE A 224 10.42 -8.45 3.08
C ILE A 224 11.04 -8.68 1.70
N THR A 225 10.71 -7.81 0.74
CA THR A 225 11.36 -7.72 -0.56
C THR A 225 12.46 -6.66 -0.50
N VAL A 226 13.69 -7.02 -0.83
CA VAL A 226 14.82 -6.10 -0.89
C VAL A 226 15.09 -5.73 -2.33
N MET A 227 15.13 -4.42 -2.61
CA MET A 227 15.51 -3.85 -3.90
C MET A 227 16.85 -3.13 -3.82
N ARG A 228 17.62 -3.21 -4.90
CA ARG A 228 18.88 -2.49 -5.09
C ARG A 228 19.11 -2.25 -6.58
N ALA A 229 19.47 -1.00 -6.95
CA ALA A 229 19.79 -0.60 -8.31
C ALA A 229 18.79 -1.06 -9.38
N GLY A 230 17.48 -0.95 -9.07
CA GLY A 230 16.39 -1.31 -9.98
C GLY A 230 16.04 -2.80 -10.02
N HIS A 231 16.71 -3.65 -9.26
CA HIS A 231 16.49 -5.11 -9.22
C HIS A 231 15.93 -5.55 -7.86
N ARG A 232 15.20 -6.68 -7.87
CA ARG A 232 14.91 -7.44 -6.67
C ARG A 232 16.14 -8.27 -6.28
N VAL A 233 16.78 -7.94 -5.16
CA VAL A 233 17.91 -8.70 -4.61
C VAL A 233 17.47 -10.00 -4.00
N GLY A 234 16.32 -9.99 -3.33
CA GLY A 234 15.74 -11.18 -2.71
C GLY A 234 14.48 -10.90 -1.93
N VAL A 235 13.87 -12.00 -1.46
CA VAL A 235 12.70 -11.98 -0.58
C VAL A 235 13.00 -12.83 0.64
N ARG A 236 12.60 -12.35 1.82
CA ARG A 236 12.75 -13.08 3.09
C ARG A 236 11.44 -13.13 3.84
N ARG A 237 11.16 -14.23 4.51
CA ARG A 237 10.14 -14.25 5.55
C ARG A 237 10.70 -13.57 6.80
N LYS A 238 9.90 -12.75 7.46
CA LYS A 238 10.33 -12.06 8.68
C LYS A 238 10.86 -13.02 9.76
N SER A 239 10.24 -14.19 9.88
CA SER A 239 10.62 -15.22 10.86
C SER A 239 11.94 -15.95 10.55
N GLU A 240 12.47 -15.77 9.34
CA GLU A 240 13.63 -16.53 8.83
C GLU A 240 14.83 -15.61 8.50
N THR A 241 14.78 -14.34 8.94
CA THR A 241 15.80 -13.32 8.63
C THR A 241 16.08 -12.42 9.83
N SER A 242 17.15 -11.66 9.76
CA SER A 242 17.54 -10.67 10.76
C SER A 242 17.71 -9.27 10.16
N ASN A 243 17.80 -8.24 11.03
CA ASN A 243 18.08 -6.89 10.61
C ASN A 243 19.42 -6.80 9.86
N GLU A 244 20.44 -7.52 10.34
CA GLU A 244 21.79 -7.54 9.77
C GLU A 244 21.79 -8.13 8.37
N GLU A 245 21.02 -9.23 8.15
CA GLU A 245 20.88 -9.84 6.83
C GLU A 245 20.21 -8.87 5.85
N ILE A 246 19.09 -8.24 6.25
CA ILE A 246 18.38 -7.29 5.39
C ILE A 246 19.27 -6.08 5.06
N ILE A 247 20.01 -5.54 6.04
CA ILE A 247 20.97 -4.45 5.79
C ILE A 247 22.06 -4.91 4.83
N GLY A 248 22.63 -6.10 5.03
CA GLY A 248 23.62 -6.70 4.15
C GLY A 248 23.13 -6.78 2.69
N MET A 249 21.87 -7.23 2.49
CA MET A 249 21.26 -7.29 1.15
C MET A 249 21.06 -5.90 0.53
N ILE A 250 20.66 -4.89 1.33
CA ILE A 250 20.47 -3.50 0.87
C ILE A 250 21.81 -2.92 0.40
N VAL A 251 22.86 -3.03 1.21
CA VAL A 251 24.19 -2.46 0.93
C VAL A 251 24.96 -3.29 -0.11
N GLY A 252 24.65 -4.58 -0.25
CA GLY A 252 25.34 -5.49 -1.14
C GLY A 252 26.60 -6.12 -0.52
N ALA A 253 26.70 -6.11 0.80
CA ALA A 253 27.71 -6.86 1.51
C ALA A 253 27.45 -8.36 1.37
N GLN A 254 28.45 -9.14 0.95
CA GLN A 254 28.38 -10.59 1.06
C GLN A 254 28.50 -10.89 2.56
N LEU A 255 27.43 -11.41 3.14
CA LEU A 255 27.51 -12.03 4.47
C LEU A 255 28.33 -13.32 4.31
N HIS A 256 29.54 -13.31 4.86
CA HIS A 256 30.41 -14.49 4.96
C HIS A 256 29.92 -15.41 6.08
#